data_f539154acbfd066b93c75a892f1ed408
#
_entry.id   f539154acbfd066b93c75a892f1ed408
#
_cell.length_a   1.000
_cell.length_b   1.000
_cell.length_c   1.000
_cell.angle_alpha   90.00
_cell.angle_beta   90.00
_cell.angle_gamma   90.00
#
_symmetry.space_group_name_H-M   'P 1'
#
loop_
_entity.id
_entity.type
_entity.pdbx_description
1 polymer ?
#
loop_
_entity_poly.entity_id
_entity_poly.type
_entity_poly.pdbx_seq_one_letter_code
_entity_poly.pdbx_strand_id
1 'polypeptide(L)'
;MPKQVSNVASDDYLTAIYRMNFDEGEDVIAVRMADRLDITPPSVAGMLKRLQRDSLVEIDSRKLIHLTAEGHRRAEQMVRRHRLAECLLTSVLKLDWWKAYEEAHLLEHGISDVTEPRLFEALGKPTRSPFGYPIPGAGIPYVLPMTTLAGVAEGTKVIIDRVFEEDEELLRFFYEEGIRPGAPVVPEAVAAYRGTLTARVGERTVVMGTQVASHIWVNALTPGPSPDFAGEGSRRSARGSAGRPRNG
;
A
#
# COMPACT_ATOMS: atom_id res chain seq x y z
N MET A 1 5.52 -22.99 25.29
CA MET A 1 5.45 -22.04 24.21
C MET A 1 6.07 -22.61 22.94
N PRO A 2 5.33 -23.20 22.04
CA PRO A 2 5.72 -23.31 20.65
C PRO A 2 4.50 -23.28 19.73
N LYS A 3 3.88 -22.12 19.49
CA LYS A 3 2.78 -21.95 18.54
C LYS A 3 3.01 -20.84 17.50
N GLN A 4 4.12 -20.11 17.59
CA GLN A 4 4.32 -18.91 16.76
C GLN A 4 4.77 -19.22 15.33
N VAL A 5 5.69 -20.15 15.11
CA VAL A 5 6.23 -20.46 13.77
C VAL A 5 5.20 -21.09 12.82
N SER A 6 4.24 -21.83 13.36
CA SER A 6 3.13 -22.44 12.56
C SER A 6 2.09 -21.40 12.07
N ASN A 7 2.09 -20.19 12.60
CA ASN A 7 1.13 -19.14 12.28
C ASN A 7 1.60 -18.24 11.13
N VAL A 8 2.89 -17.91 11.03
CA VAL A 8 3.45 -16.97 10.04
C VAL A 8 3.01 -17.36 8.63
N ALA A 9 3.38 -18.55 8.15
CA ALA A 9 2.98 -18.98 6.82
C ALA A 9 1.46 -19.00 6.57
N SER A 10 0.63 -19.22 7.60
CA SER A 10 -0.82 -19.14 7.47
C SER A 10 -1.29 -17.69 7.37
N ASP A 11 -0.64 -16.79 8.11
CA ASP A 11 -0.93 -15.35 8.07
C ASP A 11 -0.57 -14.75 6.71
N ASP A 12 0.58 -15.12 6.13
CA ASP A 12 1.00 -14.68 4.80
C ASP A 12 -0.03 -15.05 3.72
N TYR A 13 -0.55 -16.30 3.77
CA TYR A 13 -1.59 -16.74 2.83
C TYR A 13 -2.91 -15.98 3.03
N LEU A 14 -3.33 -15.77 4.27
CA LEU A 14 -4.57 -15.02 4.56
C LEU A 14 -4.43 -13.56 4.13
N THR A 15 -3.27 -12.96 4.35
CA THR A 15 -2.96 -11.59 3.92
C THR A 15 -2.95 -11.48 2.40
N ALA A 16 -2.34 -12.44 1.69
CA ALA A 16 -2.33 -12.46 0.23
C ALA A 16 -3.76 -12.58 -0.34
N ILE A 17 -4.59 -13.48 0.22
CA ILE A 17 -6.02 -13.60 -0.19
C ILE A 17 -6.77 -12.29 0.07
N TYR A 18 -6.53 -11.65 1.23
CA TYR A 18 -7.17 -10.37 1.57
C TYR A 18 -6.77 -9.28 0.57
N ARG A 19 -5.47 -9.11 0.30
CA ARG A 19 -4.97 -8.07 -0.61
C ARG A 19 -5.50 -8.25 -2.04
N MET A 20 -5.40 -9.45 -2.60
CA MET A 20 -5.92 -9.76 -3.93
C MET A 20 -7.42 -9.43 -4.04
N ASN A 21 -8.22 -9.80 -3.04
CA ASN A 21 -9.66 -9.63 -3.09
C ASN A 21 -10.10 -8.20 -2.75
N PHE A 22 -9.61 -7.63 -1.65
CA PHE A 22 -10.10 -6.34 -1.13
C PHE A 22 -9.31 -5.14 -1.63
N ASP A 23 -7.99 -5.27 -1.83
CA ASP A 23 -7.16 -4.16 -2.31
C ASP A 23 -7.15 -4.06 -3.85
N GLU A 24 -7.21 -5.18 -4.54
CA GLU A 24 -7.05 -5.25 -6.00
C GLU A 24 -8.36 -5.61 -6.73
N GLY A 25 -9.35 -6.16 -6.00
CA GLY A 25 -10.64 -6.57 -6.59
C GLY A 25 -10.54 -7.80 -7.47
N GLU A 26 -9.56 -8.66 -7.21
CA GLU A 26 -9.30 -9.85 -8.00
C GLU A 26 -9.98 -11.09 -7.45
N ASP A 27 -10.43 -11.97 -8.36
CA ASP A 27 -10.85 -13.32 -8.01
C ASP A 27 -9.64 -14.16 -7.59
N VAL A 28 -9.66 -14.70 -6.37
CA VAL A 28 -8.54 -15.47 -5.82
C VAL A 28 -8.67 -16.94 -6.19
N ILE A 29 -7.69 -17.45 -6.94
CA ILE A 29 -7.58 -18.86 -7.31
C ILE A 29 -6.17 -19.39 -6.99
N ALA A 30 -6.03 -20.72 -6.83
CA ALA A 30 -4.77 -21.33 -6.40
C ALA A 30 -3.56 -21.02 -7.32
N VAL A 31 -3.79 -20.86 -8.63
CA VAL A 31 -2.68 -20.54 -9.57
C VAL A 31 -2.16 -19.12 -9.30
N ARG A 32 -3.07 -18.14 -9.19
CA ARG A 32 -2.67 -16.75 -8.87
C ARG A 32 -1.99 -16.65 -7.50
N MET A 33 -2.44 -17.45 -6.52
CA MET A 33 -1.77 -17.54 -5.22
C MET A 33 -0.34 -18.09 -5.34
N ALA A 34 -0.11 -19.07 -6.22
CA ALA A 34 1.21 -19.63 -6.46
C ALA A 34 2.15 -18.59 -7.09
N ASP A 35 1.65 -17.84 -8.09
CA ASP A 35 2.38 -16.77 -8.75
C ASP A 35 2.69 -15.63 -7.76
N ARG A 36 1.68 -15.21 -6.96
CA ARG A 36 1.82 -14.12 -5.99
C ARG A 36 2.83 -14.38 -4.89
N LEU A 37 2.87 -15.62 -4.38
CA LEU A 37 3.74 -16.02 -3.26
C LEU A 37 5.07 -16.64 -3.74
N ASP A 38 5.30 -16.69 -5.04
CA ASP A 38 6.48 -17.33 -5.67
C ASP A 38 6.71 -18.76 -5.16
N ILE A 39 5.63 -19.56 -5.12
CA ILE A 39 5.68 -20.94 -4.62
C ILE A 39 5.01 -21.93 -5.56
N THR A 40 5.28 -23.20 -5.37
CA THR A 40 4.72 -24.25 -6.24
C THR A 40 3.22 -24.48 -6.01
N PRO A 41 2.43 -24.78 -7.06
CA PRO A 41 1.01 -25.11 -6.92
C PRO A 41 0.70 -26.23 -5.91
N PRO A 42 1.52 -27.31 -5.79
CA PRO A 42 1.31 -28.31 -4.73
C PRO A 42 1.44 -27.75 -3.32
N SER A 43 2.36 -26.80 -3.10
CA SER A 43 2.52 -26.11 -1.80
C SER A 43 1.28 -25.31 -1.45
N VAL A 44 0.74 -24.54 -2.43
CA VAL A 44 -0.53 -23.81 -2.27
C VAL A 44 -1.66 -24.77 -1.92
N ALA A 45 -1.83 -25.86 -2.67
CA ALA A 45 -2.89 -26.83 -2.42
C ALA A 45 -2.80 -27.46 -1.02
N GLY A 46 -1.59 -27.73 -0.54
CA GLY A 46 -1.33 -28.23 0.81
C GLY A 46 -1.76 -27.23 1.89
N MET A 47 -1.36 -25.95 1.73
CA MET A 47 -1.74 -24.91 2.67
C MET A 47 -3.23 -24.59 2.64
N LEU A 48 -3.85 -24.52 1.48
CA LEU A 48 -5.31 -24.31 1.36
C LEU A 48 -6.12 -25.38 2.08
N LYS A 49 -5.73 -26.68 1.96
CA LYS A 49 -6.35 -27.76 2.74
C LYS A 49 -6.22 -27.55 4.24
N ARG A 50 -5.08 -27.05 4.69
CA ARG A 50 -4.85 -26.73 6.09
C ARG A 50 -5.75 -25.58 6.54
N LEU A 51 -5.79 -24.47 5.78
CA LEU A 51 -6.63 -23.31 6.09
C LEU A 51 -8.12 -23.65 6.09
N GLN A 52 -8.59 -24.53 5.16
CA GLN A 52 -9.95 -25.04 5.16
C GLN A 52 -10.26 -25.87 6.43
N ARG A 53 -9.36 -26.79 6.80
CA ARG A 53 -9.51 -27.58 8.03
C ARG A 53 -9.56 -26.68 9.28
N ASP A 54 -8.79 -25.62 9.29
CA ASP A 54 -8.73 -24.65 10.38
C ASP A 54 -9.87 -23.59 10.28
N SER A 55 -10.82 -23.78 9.33
CA SER A 55 -11.99 -22.92 9.08
C SER A 55 -11.63 -21.43 8.82
N LEU A 56 -10.51 -21.18 8.16
CA LEU A 56 -10.04 -19.84 7.82
C LEU A 56 -10.35 -19.45 6.37
N VAL A 57 -10.52 -20.44 5.47
CA VAL A 57 -10.91 -20.22 4.08
C VAL A 57 -11.96 -21.22 3.63
N GLU A 58 -12.74 -20.82 2.63
CA GLU A 58 -13.67 -21.67 1.88
C GLU A 58 -13.31 -21.62 0.41
N ILE A 59 -13.54 -22.73 -0.30
CA ILE A 59 -13.34 -22.82 -1.75
C ILE A 59 -14.67 -23.21 -2.37
N ASP A 60 -15.19 -22.35 -3.25
CA ASP A 60 -16.49 -22.55 -3.89
C ASP A 60 -16.42 -23.54 -5.07
N SER A 61 -17.59 -23.80 -5.70
CA SER A 61 -17.70 -24.69 -6.85
C SER A 61 -16.94 -24.22 -8.10
N ARG A 62 -16.64 -22.91 -8.20
CA ARG A 62 -15.83 -22.30 -9.26
C ARG A 62 -14.34 -22.29 -8.95
N LYS A 63 -13.94 -22.89 -7.82
CA LYS A 63 -12.56 -22.88 -7.30
C LYS A 63 -12.06 -21.52 -6.84
N LEU A 64 -12.98 -20.60 -6.56
CA LEU A 64 -12.63 -19.32 -5.94
C LEU A 64 -12.40 -19.53 -4.44
N ILE A 65 -11.37 -18.87 -3.92
CA ILE A 65 -10.96 -18.94 -2.53
C ILE A 65 -11.51 -17.72 -1.80
N HIS A 66 -12.25 -17.94 -0.73
CA HIS A 66 -12.87 -16.92 0.09
C HIS A 66 -12.38 -17.04 1.54
N LEU A 67 -12.12 -15.90 2.18
CA LEU A 67 -11.89 -15.88 3.62
C LEU A 67 -13.20 -16.12 4.37
N THR A 68 -13.18 -16.96 5.39
CA THR A 68 -14.26 -17.00 6.38
C THR A 68 -14.27 -15.74 7.23
N ALA A 69 -15.25 -15.53 8.08
CA ALA A 69 -15.28 -14.39 9.00
C ALA A 69 -14.04 -14.37 9.91
N GLU A 70 -13.58 -15.53 10.38
CA GLU A 70 -12.38 -15.63 11.21
C GLU A 70 -11.10 -15.43 10.38
N GLY A 71 -11.05 -16.00 9.17
CA GLY A 71 -9.94 -15.78 8.24
C GLY A 71 -9.79 -14.30 7.88
N HIS A 72 -10.91 -13.63 7.60
CA HIS A 72 -10.94 -12.20 7.30
C HIS A 72 -10.41 -11.36 8.48
N ARG A 73 -10.94 -11.60 9.69
CA ARG A 73 -10.51 -10.88 10.89
C ARG A 73 -9.00 -11.02 11.13
N ARG A 74 -8.47 -12.22 10.94
CA ARG A 74 -7.04 -12.51 11.12
C ARG A 74 -6.18 -11.85 10.05
N ALA A 75 -6.60 -11.92 8.78
CA ALA A 75 -5.93 -11.24 7.69
C ALA A 75 -5.94 -9.73 7.88
N GLU A 76 -7.09 -9.16 8.21
CA GLU A 76 -7.26 -7.73 8.48
C GLU A 76 -6.34 -7.23 9.60
N GLN A 77 -6.17 -7.99 10.66
CA GLN A 77 -5.25 -7.67 11.76
C GLN A 77 -3.79 -7.64 11.27
N MET A 78 -3.37 -8.61 10.46
CA MET A 78 -2.02 -8.61 9.89
C MET A 78 -1.80 -7.45 8.93
N VAL A 79 -2.74 -7.19 8.02
CA VAL A 79 -2.70 -6.03 7.12
C VAL A 79 -2.62 -4.73 7.91
N ARG A 80 -3.36 -4.60 9.00
CA ARG A 80 -3.27 -3.44 9.88
C ARG A 80 -1.87 -3.27 10.48
N ARG A 81 -1.28 -4.33 11.01
CA ARG A 81 0.08 -4.31 11.59
C ARG A 81 1.12 -3.95 10.53
N HIS A 82 1.02 -4.55 9.35
CA HIS A 82 1.89 -4.25 8.21
C HIS A 82 1.87 -2.75 7.88
N ARG A 83 0.69 -2.17 7.65
CA ARG A 83 0.54 -0.75 7.31
C ARG A 83 0.97 0.21 8.42
N LEU A 84 0.83 -0.19 9.67
CA LEU A 84 1.40 0.56 10.79
C LEU A 84 2.92 0.48 10.84
N ALA A 85 3.50 -0.68 10.49
CA ALA A 85 4.95 -0.83 10.36
C ALA A 85 5.50 0.03 9.22
N GLU A 86 4.84 0.08 8.06
CA GLU A 86 5.19 0.98 6.95
C GLU A 86 5.19 2.45 7.39
N CYS A 87 4.17 2.88 8.13
CA CYS A 87 4.10 4.23 8.70
C CYS A 87 5.26 4.49 9.66
N LEU A 88 5.59 3.55 10.54
CA LEU A 88 6.72 3.65 11.47
C LEU A 88 8.04 3.82 10.71
N LEU A 89 8.28 2.93 9.74
CA LEU A 89 9.51 2.90 8.95
C LEU A 89 9.72 4.20 8.18
N THR A 90 8.70 4.70 7.52
CA THR A 90 8.81 5.89 6.66
C THR A 90 8.75 7.20 7.46
N SER A 91 7.80 7.35 8.40
CA SER A 91 7.57 8.62 9.08
C SER A 91 8.50 8.85 10.27
N VAL A 92 8.88 7.79 11.02
CA VAL A 92 9.70 7.89 12.23
C VAL A 92 11.14 7.51 11.94
N LEU A 93 11.37 6.31 11.38
CA LEU A 93 12.72 5.82 11.11
C LEU A 93 13.34 6.40 9.86
N LYS A 94 12.57 7.11 9.01
CA LYS A 94 13.02 7.75 7.77
C LYS A 94 13.70 6.78 6.80
N LEU A 95 13.21 5.54 6.79
CA LEU A 95 13.64 4.55 5.82
C LEU A 95 13.23 5.01 4.41
N ASP A 96 14.03 4.63 3.42
CA ASP A 96 13.69 4.83 2.02
C ASP A 96 12.31 4.26 1.71
N TRP A 97 11.45 5.08 1.09
CA TRP A 97 10.03 4.77 0.86
C TRP A 97 9.83 3.41 0.16
N TRP A 98 10.65 3.11 -0.84
CA TRP A 98 10.59 1.87 -1.63
C TRP A 98 11.02 0.61 -0.88
N LYS A 99 11.68 0.73 0.28
CA LYS A 99 12.07 -0.41 1.13
C LYS A 99 11.05 -0.72 2.21
N ALA A 100 10.06 0.17 2.41
CA ALA A 100 9.19 0.09 3.57
C ALA A 100 8.29 -1.15 3.55
N TYR A 101 7.89 -1.65 2.39
CA TYR A 101 7.07 -2.85 2.27
C TYR A 101 7.78 -4.10 2.81
N GLU A 102 8.97 -4.39 2.29
CA GLU A 102 9.74 -5.57 2.69
C GLU A 102 10.13 -5.54 4.17
N GLU A 103 10.57 -4.40 4.67
CA GLU A 103 10.93 -4.23 6.08
C GLU A 103 9.68 -4.29 7.00
N ALA A 104 8.53 -3.82 6.55
CA ALA A 104 7.27 -3.93 7.27
C ALA A 104 6.84 -5.39 7.41
N HIS A 105 7.04 -6.21 6.36
CA HIS A 105 6.76 -7.65 6.40
C HIS A 105 7.57 -8.37 7.49
N LEU A 106 8.82 -7.97 7.71
CA LEU A 106 9.63 -8.50 8.81
C LEU A 106 9.13 -8.05 10.19
N LEU A 107 8.59 -6.83 10.31
CA LEU A 107 8.17 -6.25 11.58
C LEU A 107 6.76 -6.66 12.02
N GLU A 108 5.82 -6.87 11.08
CA GLU A 108 4.39 -7.08 11.37
C GLU A 108 4.13 -8.22 12.35
N HIS A 109 4.89 -9.32 12.23
CA HIS A 109 4.75 -10.48 13.11
C HIS A 109 5.25 -10.23 14.54
N GLY A 110 6.09 -9.22 14.74
CA GLY A 110 6.57 -8.79 16.07
C GLY A 110 5.61 -7.81 16.77
N ILE A 111 4.66 -7.24 16.06
CA ILE A 111 3.67 -6.32 16.62
C ILE A 111 2.56 -7.12 17.30
N SER A 112 2.53 -7.09 18.63
CA SER A 112 1.53 -7.80 19.42
C SER A 112 0.24 -6.99 19.62
N ASP A 113 -0.83 -7.65 20.11
CA ASP A 113 -2.09 -6.99 20.48
C ASP A 113 -1.91 -5.88 21.55
N VAL A 114 -0.80 -5.94 22.31
CA VAL A 114 -0.46 -4.92 23.31
C VAL A 114 0.25 -3.72 22.69
N THR A 115 1.12 -3.96 21.71
CA THR A 115 1.95 -2.91 21.11
C THR A 115 1.23 -2.21 19.94
N GLU A 116 0.37 -2.91 19.21
CA GLU A 116 -0.36 -2.36 18.05
C GLU A 116 -1.16 -1.08 18.37
N PRO A 117 -2.03 -1.02 19.40
CA PRO A 117 -2.78 0.19 19.70
C PRO A 117 -1.86 1.34 20.16
N ARG A 118 -0.76 1.05 20.83
CA ARG A 118 0.22 2.06 21.22
C ARG A 118 1.00 2.61 20.05
N LEU A 119 1.34 1.75 19.10
CA LEU A 119 1.97 2.15 17.84
C LEU A 119 1.04 3.06 17.05
N PHE A 120 -0.24 2.69 16.91
CA PHE A 120 -1.25 3.51 16.24
C PHE A 120 -1.39 4.91 16.86
N GLU A 121 -1.45 5.00 18.20
CA GLU A 121 -1.46 6.29 18.91
C GLU A 121 -0.17 7.08 18.69
N ALA A 122 0.99 6.44 18.83
CA ALA A 122 2.30 7.09 18.69
C ALA A 122 2.54 7.64 17.27
N LEU A 123 1.96 7.01 16.27
CA LEU A 123 2.00 7.46 14.86
C LEU A 123 0.97 8.57 14.55
N GLY A 124 0.20 9.03 15.53
CA GLY A 124 -0.83 10.06 15.34
C GLY A 124 -2.10 9.55 14.65
N LYS A 125 -2.42 8.27 14.82
CA LYS A 125 -3.63 7.61 14.26
C LYS A 125 -3.72 7.70 12.74
N PRO A 126 -2.73 7.20 12.01
CA PRO A 126 -2.75 7.26 10.56
C PRO A 126 -3.95 6.50 10.01
N THR A 127 -4.62 7.07 9.03
CA THR A 127 -5.77 6.44 8.37
C THR A 127 -5.38 5.64 7.13
N ARG A 128 -4.21 5.95 6.55
CA ARG A 128 -3.67 5.29 5.35
C ARG A 128 -2.19 4.97 5.51
N SER A 129 -1.74 3.97 4.79
CA SER A 129 -0.33 3.64 4.64
C SER A 129 0.40 4.66 3.76
N PRO A 130 1.74 4.66 3.71
CA PRO A 130 2.52 5.53 2.83
C PRO A 130 2.23 5.32 1.34
N PHE A 131 1.71 4.15 0.98
CA PHE A 131 1.35 3.78 -0.40
C PHE A 131 -0.12 4.05 -0.74
N GLY A 132 -0.90 4.58 0.22
CA GLY A 132 -2.28 5.03 0.04
C GLY A 132 -3.35 4.06 0.51
N TYR A 133 -3.01 2.86 0.95
CA TYR A 133 -3.99 1.87 1.40
C TYR A 133 -4.60 2.25 2.75
N PRO A 134 -5.93 2.13 2.92
CA PRO A 134 -6.58 2.37 4.21
C PRO A 134 -6.05 1.43 5.29
N ILE A 135 -5.79 1.94 6.48
CA ILE A 135 -5.45 1.09 7.63
C ILE A 135 -6.74 0.54 8.23
N PRO A 136 -6.94 -0.79 8.27
CA PRO A 136 -8.13 -1.40 8.82
C PRO A 136 -8.41 -0.91 10.26
N GLY A 137 -9.68 -0.58 10.56
CA GLY A 137 -10.07 -0.08 11.88
C GLY A 137 -9.59 1.34 12.23
N ALA A 138 -9.08 2.11 11.28
CA ALA A 138 -8.63 3.49 11.49
C ALA A 138 -9.74 4.55 11.36
N GLY A 139 -11.00 4.13 11.30
CA GLY A 139 -12.16 5.04 11.29
C GLY A 139 -12.53 5.61 9.92
N ILE A 140 -11.90 5.17 8.84
CA ILE A 140 -12.33 5.49 7.47
C ILE A 140 -12.94 4.27 6.79
N PRO A 141 -13.91 4.46 5.88
CA PRO A 141 -14.46 3.35 5.09
C PRO A 141 -13.37 2.66 4.25
N TYR A 142 -13.42 1.32 4.22
CA TYR A 142 -12.53 0.54 3.35
C TYR A 142 -13.14 0.44 1.95
N VAL A 143 -13.22 1.58 1.27
CA VAL A 143 -13.72 1.69 -0.10
C VAL A 143 -12.57 2.16 -0.97
N LEU A 144 -12.18 1.31 -1.92
CA LEU A 144 -11.05 1.58 -2.82
C LEU A 144 -11.54 1.82 -4.24
N PRO A 145 -11.06 2.88 -4.90
CA PRO A 145 -11.28 3.03 -6.33
C PRO A 145 -10.57 1.90 -7.07
N MET A 146 -11.26 1.31 -8.05
CA MET A 146 -10.70 0.24 -8.89
C MET A 146 -10.23 0.78 -10.25
N THR A 147 -10.41 2.07 -10.52
CA THR A 147 -9.92 2.71 -11.74
C THR A 147 -8.42 2.90 -11.63
N THR A 148 -7.66 2.34 -12.56
CA THR A 148 -6.23 2.54 -12.67
C THR A 148 -5.91 3.65 -13.67
N LEU A 149 -4.70 4.21 -13.60
CA LEU A 149 -4.24 5.25 -14.52
C LEU A 149 -4.28 4.79 -15.98
N ALA A 150 -4.06 3.50 -16.24
CA ALA A 150 -4.17 2.90 -17.57
C ALA A 150 -5.59 2.98 -18.17
N GLY A 151 -6.62 3.07 -17.34
CA GLY A 151 -8.03 3.18 -17.75
C GLY A 151 -8.55 4.62 -17.83
N VAL A 152 -7.74 5.62 -17.53
CA VAL A 152 -8.15 7.03 -17.55
C VAL A 152 -8.03 7.60 -18.97
N ALA A 153 -9.05 8.32 -19.43
CA ALA A 153 -9.01 8.98 -20.72
C ALA A 153 -7.96 10.10 -20.78
N GLU A 154 -7.32 10.28 -21.94
CA GLU A 154 -6.35 11.35 -22.18
C GLU A 154 -6.93 12.73 -21.83
N GLY A 155 -6.11 13.59 -21.24
CA GLY A 155 -6.49 14.93 -20.80
C GLY A 155 -7.28 14.98 -19.49
N THR A 156 -7.71 13.85 -18.94
CA THR A 156 -8.47 13.81 -17.69
C THR A 156 -7.54 13.95 -16.49
N LYS A 157 -7.74 15.01 -15.70
CA LYS A 157 -6.97 15.19 -14.46
C LYS A 157 -7.56 14.37 -13.33
N VAL A 158 -6.74 13.55 -12.69
CA VAL A 158 -7.09 12.68 -11.55
C VAL A 158 -6.06 12.81 -10.45
N ILE A 159 -6.37 12.25 -9.27
CA ILE A 159 -5.45 12.18 -8.13
C ILE A 159 -5.05 10.73 -7.91
N ILE A 160 -3.77 10.48 -7.67
CA ILE A 160 -3.28 9.15 -7.28
C ILE A 160 -3.85 8.82 -5.89
N ASP A 161 -4.61 7.73 -5.80
CA ASP A 161 -5.16 7.23 -4.54
C ASP A 161 -4.17 6.32 -3.83
N ARG A 162 -3.64 5.34 -4.55
CA ARG A 162 -2.66 4.39 -4.08
C ARG A 162 -1.82 3.82 -5.22
N VAL A 163 -0.71 3.20 -4.85
CA VAL A 163 0.19 2.51 -5.79
C VAL A 163 0.46 1.09 -5.31
N PHE A 164 0.76 0.18 -6.24
CA PHE A 164 1.17 -1.18 -5.90
C PHE A 164 2.45 -1.15 -5.06
N GLU A 165 2.46 -1.89 -3.94
CA GLU A 165 3.46 -1.75 -2.88
C GLU A 165 4.45 -2.91 -2.76
N GLU A 166 4.26 -4.01 -3.51
CA GLU A 166 5.01 -5.25 -3.33
C GLU A 166 6.23 -5.41 -4.28
N ASP A 167 6.65 -4.35 -4.95
CA ASP A 167 7.79 -4.35 -5.88
C ASP A 167 8.70 -3.14 -5.58
N GLU A 168 9.89 -3.41 -5.02
CA GLU A 168 10.85 -2.38 -4.61
C GLU A 168 11.32 -1.53 -5.80
N GLU A 169 11.60 -2.14 -6.96
CA GLU A 169 12.07 -1.40 -8.14
C GLU A 169 10.97 -0.50 -8.69
N LEU A 170 9.72 -0.99 -8.73
CA LEU A 170 8.56 -0.22 -9.14
C LEU A 170 8.30 0.94 -8.18
N LEU A 171 8.34 0.71 -6.88
CA LEU A 171 8.20 1.75 -5.86
C LEU A 171 9.29 2.80 -5.96
N ARG A 172 10.52 2.40 -6.24
CA ARG A 172 11.64 3.32 -6.45
C ARG A 172 11.39 4.21 -7.67
N PHE A 173 10.97 3.61 -8.79
CA PHE A 173 10.57 4.35 -9.98
C PHE A 173 9.44 5.34 -9.65
N PHE A 174 8.40 4.92 -8.95
CA PHE A 174 7.31 5.82 -8.53
C PHE A 174 7.82 6.97 -7.68
N TYR A 175 8.71 6.69 -6.74
CA TYR A 175 9.30 7.72 -5.89
C TYR A 175 10.09 8.76 -6.69
N GLU A 176 10.97 8.32 -7.58
CA GLU A 176 11.83 9.18 -8.40
C GLU A 176 11.01 10.07 -9.35
N GLU A 177 9.89 9.55 -9.87
CA GLU A 177 8.99 10.27 -10.78
C GLU A 177 7.89 11.07 -10.06
N GLY A 178 7.84 11.06 -8.73
CA GLY A 178 6.84 11.79 -7.97
C GLY A 178 5.46 11.16 -7.98
N ILE A 179 5.34 9.91 -8.39
CA ILE A 179 4.10 9.11 -8.41
C ILE A 179 3.83 8.65 -6.98
N ARG A 180 3.01 9.40 -6.25
CA ARG A 180 2.69 9.15 -4.84
C ARG A 180 1.22 9.41 -4.56
N PRO A 181 0.65 8.77 -3.52
CA PRO A 181 -0.72 9.08 -3.08
C PRO A 181 -0.89 10.58 -2.85
N GLY A 182 -1.99 11.13 -3.39
CA GLY A 182 -2.30 12.56 -3.34
C GLY A 182 -1.72 13.39 -4.49
N ALA A 183 -0.79 12.88 -5.29
CA ALA A 183 -0.24 13.61 -6.42
C ALA A 183 -1.27 13.72 -7.57
N PRO A 184 -1.39 14.89 -8.22
CA PRO A 184 -2.20 15.05 -9.41
C PRO A 184 -1.49 14.42 -10.62
N VAL A 185 -2.26 13.73 -11.47
CA VAL A 185 -1.77 13.11 -12.69
C VAL A 185 -2.76 13.32 -13.86
N VAL A 186 -2.23 13.52 -15.04
CA VAL A 186 -2.99 13.67 -16.29
C VAL A 186 -2.38 12.77 -17.34
N PRO A 187 -3.08 11.72 -17.83
CA PRO A 187 -2.66 11.01 -19.04
C PRO A 187 -2.67 11.98 -20.24
N GLU A 188 -1.56 12.09 -20.95
CA GLU A 188 -1.42 13.00 -22.09
C GLU A 188 -1.43 12.28 -23.44
N ALA A 189 -0.93 11.04 -23.48
CA ALA A 189 -0.93 10.22 -24.68
C ALA A 189 -0.85 8.73 -24.35
N VAL A 190 -1.62 7.92 -25.06
CA VAL A 190 -1.56 6.45 -24.99
C VAL A 190 -1.11 5.91 -26.33
N ALA A 191 0.09 5.34 -26.40
CA ALA A 191 0.60 4.68 -27.59
C ALA A 191 0.35 3.16 -27.46
N ALA A 192 -0.88 2.73 -27.74
CA ALA A 192 -1.32 1.34 -27.57
C ALA A 192 -0.42 0.32 -28.28
N TYR A 193 0.06 0.65 -29.49
CA TYR A 193 0.95 -0.21 -30.27
C TYR A 193 2.35 -0.39 -29.67
N ARG A 194 2.77 0.51 -28.77
CA ARG A 194 4.02 0.43 -28.01
C ARG A 194 3.80 -0.09 -26.59
N GLY A 195 2.55 -0.20 -26.14
CA GLY A 195 2.23 -0.51 -24.76
C GLY A 195 2.70 0.58 -23.78
N THR A 196 2.75 1.87 -24.19
CA THR A 196 3.22 2.97 -23.35
C THR A 196 2.14 4.03 -23.15
N LEU A 197 2.21 4.66 -21.97
CA LEU A 197 1.41 5.80 -21.56
C LEU A 197 2.36 6.94 -21.18
N THR A 198 2.08 8.15 -21.70
CA THR A 198 2.73 9.38 -21.25
C THR A 198 1.77 10.10 -20.33
N ALA A 199 2.22 10.47 -19.15
CA ALA A 199 1.43 11.19 -18.17
C ALA A 199 2.20 12.38 -17.59
N ARG A 200 1.49 13.44 -17.26
CA ARG A 200 2.03 14.55 -16.48
C ARG A 200 1.72 14.35 -15.02
N VAL A 201 2.78 14.21 -14.20
CA VAL A 201 2.72 14.06 -12.75
C VAL A 201 3.27 15.34 -12.13
N GLY A 202 2.37 16.18 -11.60
CA GLY A 202 2.76 17.54 -11.21
C GLY A 202 3.25 18.33 -12.42
N GLU A 203 4.54 18.71 -12.41
CA GLU A 203 5.20 19.44 -13.51
C GLU A 203 6.07 18.54 -14.41
N ARG A 204 6.14 17.24 -14.11
CA ARG A 204 6.98 16.29 -14.85
C ARG A 204 6.17 15.54 -15.89
N THR A 205 6.77 15.30 -17.05
CA THR A 205 6.24 14.36 -18.04
C THR A 205 6.95 13.01 -17.84
N VAL A 206 6.17 11.99 -17.56
CA VAL A 206 6.64 10.62 -17.28
C VAL A 206 6.12 9.69 -18.36
N VAL A 207 7.01 8.88 -18.94
CA VAL A 207 6.64 7.82 -19.87
C VAL A 207 6.79 6.48 -19.17
N MET A 208 5.71 5.70 -19.15
CA MET A 208 5.68 4.40 -18.50
C MET A 208 4.98 3.34 -19.35
N GLY A 209 5.23 2.06 -19.08
CA GLY A 209 4.44 0.97 -19.67
C GLY A 209 2.98 1.03 -19.20
N THR A 210 2.04 0.62 -20.05
CA THR A 210 0.62 0.53 -19.67
C THR A 210 0.41 -0.45 -18.52
N GLN A 211 1.24 -1.49 -18.41
CA GLN A 211 1.24 -2.40 -17.27
C GLN A 211 1.65 -1.68 -15.98
N VAL A 212 2.66 -0.82 -16.00
CA VAL A 212 3.05 0.01 -14.86
C VAL A 212 1.91 0.96 -14.46
N ALA A 213 1.26 1.59 -15.45
CA ALA A 213 0.11 2.45 -15.22
C ALA A 213 -1.11 1.71 -14.63
N SER A 214 -1.23 0.39 -14.84
CA SER A 214 -2.27 -0.42 -14.21
C SER A 214 -2.03 -0.70 -12.71
N HIS A 215 -0.84 -0.40 -12.21
CA HIS A 215 -0.46 -0.47 -10.79
C HIS A 215 -0.60 0.87 -10.04
N ILE A 216 -1.22 1.86 -10.67
CA ILE A 216 -1.49 3.18 -10.09
C ILE A 216 -3.01 3.39 -10.07
N TRP A 217 -3.63 3.32 -8.91
CA TRP A 217 -5.07 3.58 -8.76
C TRP A 217 -5.32 5.06 -8.53
N VAL A 218 -6.41 5.54 -9.09
CA VAL A 218 -6.72 6.97 -9.13
C VAL A 218 -8.17 7.27 -8.76
N ASN A 219 -8.38 8.46 -8.24
CA ASN A 219 -9.68 9.04 -7.96
C ASN A 219 -9.96 10.24 -8.88
N ALA A 220 -11.23 10.51 -9.16
CA ALA A 220 -11.64 11.81 -9.67
C ALA A 220 -11.21 12.93 -8.70
N LEU A 221 -11.06 14.15 -9.22
CA LEU A 221 -10.58 15.34 -8.49
C LEU A 221 -11.49 15.80 -7.31
N THR A 222 -11.78 14.94 -6.37
CA THR A 222 -12.27 15.36 -5.05
C THR A 222 -11.09 15.23 -4.09
N PRO A 223 -10.49 16.34 -3.61
CA PRO A 223 -9.40 16.24 -2.66
C PRO A 223 -9.94 15.62 -1.36
N GLY A 224 -9.62 14.35 -1.15
CA GLY A 224 -9.64 13.80 0.21
C GLY A 224 -8.50 14.45 1.01
N PRO A 225 -8.57 14.49 2.35
CA PRO A 225 -7.47 15.02 3.15
C PRO A 225 -6.20 14.22 2.83
N SER A 226 -5.19 14.93 2.30
CA SER A 226 -3.84 14.38 2.12
C SER A 226 -3.35 13.86 3.46
N PRO A 227 -2.68 12.69 3.52
CA PRO A 227 -1.94 12.33 4.71
C PRO A 227 -0.90 13.43 4.95
N ASP A 228 -0.99 14.12 6.08
CA ASP A 228 -0.04 15.13 6.50
C ASP A 228 1.33 14.46 6.75
N PHE A 229 2.14 14.35 5.70
CA PHE A 229 3.57 14.14 5.83
C PHE A 229 4.22 15.49 6.18
N ALA A 230 3.92 16.00 7.38
CA ALA A 230 4.61 17.13 7.96
C ALA A 230 6.05 16.71 8.29
N GLY A 231 6.99 16.95 7.38
CA GLY A 231 8.39 16.55 7.58
C GLY A 231 9.40 17.06 6.57
N GLU A 232 9.16 18.21 5.91
CA GLU A 232 10.27 18.94 5.31
C GLU A 232 10.32 20.37 5.88
N GLY A 233 11.12 20.51 6.94
CA GLY A 233 11.44 21.78 7.55
C GLY A 233 12.18 22.69 6.59
N SER A 234 11.50 23.70 6.10
CA SER A 234 12.11 24.88 5.49
C SER A 234 13.01 25.58 6.53
N ARG A 235 14.28 25.25 6.56
CA ARG A 235 15.30 26.07 7.22
C ARG A 235 15.56 27.29 6.33
N ARG A 236 14.71 28.30 6.38
CA ARG A 236 15.09 29.64 5.96
C ARG A 236 15.87 30.33 7.09
N SER A 237 17.13 30.60 6.82
CA SER A 237 18.03 31.35 7.63
C SER A 237 17.48 32.75 7.92
N ALA A 238 17.12 33.02 9.17
CA ALA A 238 17.04 34.37 9.67
C ALA A 238 18.45 34.84 10.05
N ARG A 239 19.15 35.52 9.15
CA ARG A 239 20.30 36.34 9.52
C ARG A 239 19.77 37.61 10.15
N GLY A 240 19.99 37.72 11.44
CA GLY A 240 19.72 38.92 12.22
C GLY A 240 20.57 40.10 11.78
N SER A 241 19.94 41.23 11.66
CA SER A 241 20.62 42.54 11.71
C SER A 241 20.53 43.08 13.13
N ALA A 242 21.65 43.04 13.81
CA ALA A 242 21.84 43.72 15.09
C ALA A 242 21.89 45.24 14.86
N GLY A 243 20.82 45.94 15.24
CA GLY A 243 20.81 47.40 15.39
C GLY A 243 21.24 47.76 16.81
N ARG A 244 22.38 48.43 16.96
CA ARG A 244 22.85 49.06 18.21
C ARG A 244 21.92 50.22 18.62
N PRO A 245 21.63 50.41 19.90
CA PRO A 245 21.08 51.69 20.39
C PRO A 245 22.21 52.67 20.60
N ARG A 246 22.05 53.89 20.09
CA ARG A 246 22.81 55.08 20.48
C ARG A 246 22.15 55.73 21.68
N ASN A 247 22.98 55.99 22.67
CA ASN A 247 22.69 56.88 23.79
C ASN A 247 22.42 58.32 23.33
N GLY A 248 21.51 58.97 24.02
CA GLY A 248 21.23 60.35 24.13
C GLY A 248 20.28 60.57 25.29
#